data_3fce0e36d51ad684518dd98c38c2431f
#
_entry.id   3fce0e36d51ad684518dd98c38c2431f
#
_cell.length_a   1.000
_cell.length_b   1.000
_cell.length_c   1.000
_cell.angle_alpha   90.00
_cell.angle_beta   90.00
_cell.angle_gamma   90.00
#
_symmetry.space_group_name_H-M   'P 1'
#
loop_
_entity.id
_entity.type
_entity.pdbx_description
1 polymer ?
#
loop_
_entity_poly.entity_id
_entity_poly.type
_entity_poly.pdbx_seq_one_letter_code
_entity_poly.pdbx_strand_id
1 'polypeptide(L)'
;PGYALTLQMIAVAARRFAQPGSRCYDLGCSLGAATLAIRQNVPADCRVIGVDNSADMVERCRVIVATDNSPAPVEIRCEDVCETALGDASLVTMNFTLQFIPPAGRDALLARIASGMRKGGCLVLSEKLAFDDPAEQQLLQALHHGFKELQGYSALEIAQKRAAIENVLIPETLETHR
;
A
#
# COMPACT_ATOMS: atom_id res chain seq x y z
N PRO A 1 -8.60 -6.46 11.49
CA PRO A 1 -9.43 -5.28 11.73
C PRO A 1 -8.71 -3.98 11.39
N GLY A 2 -7.44 -3.77 11.79
CA GLY A 2 -6.69 -2.57 11.44
C GLY A 2 -6.52 -2.39 9.92
N TYR A 3 -6.31 -3.46 9.20
CA TYR A 3 -6.21 -3.44 7.74
C TYR A 3 -7.51 -2.96 7.06
N ALA A 4 -8.68 -3.39 7.57
CA ALA A 4 -9.96 -2.93 7.05
C ALA A 4 -10.14 -1.39 7.25
N LEU A 5 -9.70 -0.84 8.38
CA LEU A 5 -9.72 0.60 8.61
C LEU A 5 -8.79 1.34 7.63
N THR A 6 -7.60 0.80 7.37
CA THR A 6 -6.67 1.38 6.38
C THR A 6 -7.32 1.43 5.00
N LEU A 7 -8.00 0.35 4.56
CA LEU A 7 -8.72 0.34 3.28
C LEU A 7 -9.87 1.36 3.25
N GLN A 8 -10.59 1.54 4.35
CA GLN A 8 -11.61 2.59 4.44
C GLN A 8 -11.01 4.00 4.31
N MET A 9 -9.86 4.26 4.93
CA MET A 9 -9.16 5.54 4.79
C MET A 9 -8.65 5.76 3.36
N ILE A 10 -8.15 4.72 2.68
CA ILE A 10 -7.79 4.77 1.26
C ILE A 10 -9.02 5.11 0.41
N ALA A 11 -10.17 4.50 0.67
CA ALA A 11 -11.42 4.81 -0.02
C ALA A 11 -11.88 6.26 0.19
N VAL A 12 -11.73 6.79 1.40
CA VAL A 12 -12.00 8.21 1.69
C VAL A 12 -11.05 9.13 0.93
N ALA A 13 -9.75 8.82 0.90
CA ALA A 13 -8.76 9.57 0.13
C ALA A 13 -9.07 9.52 -1.37
N ALA A 14 -9.46 8.35 -1.90
CA ALA A 14 -9.85 8.18 -3.30
C ALA A 14 -11.03 9.10 -3.67
N ARG A 15 -12.09 9.12 -2.87
CA ARG A 15 -13.23 10.04 -3.08
C ARG A 15 -12.86 11.52 -3.01
N ARG A 16 -11.90 11.87 -2.17
CA ARG A 16 -11.55 13.26 -1.90
C ARG A 16 -10.55 13.83 -2.90
N PHE A 17 -9.60 13.04 -3.37
CA PHE A 17 -8.44 13.50 -4.12
C PHE A 17 -8.39 13.02 -5.57
N ALA A 18 -9.08 11.93 -5.94
CA ALA A 18 -9.13 11.50 -7.33
C ALA A 18 -9.77 12.59 -8.20
N GLN A 19 -9.06 12.95 -9.26
CA GLN A 19 -9.50 13.99 -10.20
C GLN A 19 -9.99 13.34 -11.50
N PRO A 20 -11.09 13.80 -12.10
CA PRO A 20 -11.61 13.26 -13.36
C PRO A 20 -10.53 13.11 -14.43
N GLY A 21 -10.54 12.01 -15.17
CA GLY A 21 -9.59 11.70 -16.24
C GLY A 21 -8.14 11.45 -15.79
N SER A 22 -7.88 11.36 -14.47
CA SER A 22 -6.54 11.13 -13.93
C SER A 22 -6.21 9.65 -13.78
N ARG A 23 -4.99 9.39 -13.30
CA ARG A 23 -4.54 8.06 -12.86
C ARG A 23 -4.49 7.98 -11.34
N CYS A 24 -4.86 6.80 -10.82
CA CYS A 24 -4.74 6.45 -9.41
C CYS A 24 -3.87 5.19 -9.31
N TYR A 25 -2.77 5.26 -8.58
CA TYR A 25 -1.80 4.17 -8.47
C TYR A 25 -1.90 3.51 -7.11
N ASP A 26 -1.82 2.16 -7.11
CA ASP A 26 -1.66 1.32 -5.92
C ASP A 26 -0.31 0.59 -6.05
N LEU A 27 0.73 1.14 -5.42
CA LEU A 27 2.09 0.63 -5.49
C LEU A 27 2.32 -0.43 -4.40
N GLY A 28 2.59 -1.66 -4.81
CA GLY A 28 2.60 -2.85 -3.96
C GLY A 28 1.18 -3.40 -3.75
N CYS A 29 0.43 -3.58 -4.84
CA CYS A 29 -0.99 -3.89 -4.78
C CYS A 29 -1.31 -5.30 -4.24
N SER A 30 -0.35 -6.23 -4.21
CA SER A 30 -0.54 -7.60 -3.74
C SER A 30 -1.79 -8.25 -4.39
N LEU A 31 -2.78 -8.66 -3.61
CA LEU A 31 -4.03 -9.25 -4.09
C LEU A 31 -5.11 -8.21 -4.48
N GLY A 32 -4.79 -6.93 -4.49
CA GLY A 32 -5.65 -5.87 -5.02
C GLY A 32 -6.68 -5.30 -4.05
N ALA A 33 -6.56 -5.52 -2.75
CA ALA A 33 -7.53 -5.01 -1.79
C ALA A 33 -7.60 -3.47 -1.77
N ALA A 34 -6.45 -2.78 -1.80
CA ALA A 34 -6.40 -1.33 -1.89
C ALA A 34 -6.78 -0.85 -3.31
N THR A 35 -6.36 -1.57 -4.35
CA THR A 35 -6.78 -1.33 -5.74
C THR A 35 -8.30 -1.30 -5.89
N LEU A 36 -9.02 -2.28 -5.31
CA LEU A 36 -10.47 -2.32 -5.31
C LEU A 36 -11.10 -1.18 -4.49
N ALA A 37 -10.53 -0.88 -3.31
CA ALA A 37 -10.99 0.23 -2.49
C ALA A 37 -10.86 1.58 -3.24
N ILE A 38 -9.82 1.76 -4.04
CA ILE A 38 -9.66 2.92 -4.92
C ILE A 38 -10.70 2.86 -6.04
N ARG A 39 -10.75 1.77 -6.81
CA ARG A 39 -11.59 1.61 -8.00
C ARG A 39 -13.08 1.91 -7.74
N GLN A 40 -13.58 1.45 -6.61
CA GLN A 40 -14.97 1.62 -6.18
C GLN A 40 -15.30 3.05 -5.73
N ASN A 41 -14.30 3.92 -5.59
CA ASN A 41 -14.44 5.24 -4.98
C ASN A 41 -13.87 6.41 -5.81
N VAL A 42 -13.45 6.14 -7.06
CA VAL A 42 -12.97 7.17 -7.99
C VAL A 42 -13.99 7.45 -9.10
N PRO A 43 -13.91 8.61 -9.79
CA PRO A 43 -14.68 8.87 -11.00
C PRO A 43 -14.49 7.77 -12.07
N ALA A 44 -15.54 7.51 -12.86
CA ALA A 44 -15.56 6.44 -13.86
C ALA A 44 -14.52 6.60 -14.97
N ASP A 45 -14.07 7.82 -15.24
CA ASP A 45 -13.05 8.17 -16.23
C ASP A 45 -11.62 8.16 -15.66
N CYS A 46 -11.44 7.91 -14.36
CA CYS A 46 -10.14 7.65 -13.78
C CYS A 46 -9.63 6.26 -14.16
N ARG A 47 -8.31 6.12 -14.37
CA ARG A 47 -7.68 4.82 -14.56
C ARG A 47 -6.98 4.39 -13.27
N VAL A 48 -7.35 3.23 -12.73
CA VAL A 48 -6.68 2.65 -11.57
C VAL A 48 -5.57 1.71 -12.04
N ILE A 49 -4.38 1.84 -11.47
CA ILE A 49 -3.20 1.06 -11.85
C ILE A 49 -2.63 0.43 -10.58
N GLY A 50 -2.76 -0.90 -10.46
CA GLY A 50 -2.10 -1.68 -9.42
C GLY A 50 -0.75 -2.19 -9.92
N VAL A 51 0.28 -2.09 -9.10
CA VAL A 51 1.65 -2.52 -9.42
C VAL A 51 2.18 -3.44 -8.33
N ASP A 52 2.73 -4.58 -8.71
CA ASP A 52 3.43 -5.50 -7.80
C ASP A 52 4.51 -6.24 -8.58
N ASN A 53 5.62 -6.58 -7.93
CA ASN A 53 6.73 -7.31 -8.58
C ASN A 53 6.58 -8.84 -8.48
N SER A 54 5.62 -9.35 -7.72
CA SER A 54 5.34 -10.77 -7.61
C SER A 54 4.37 -11.23 -8.69
N ALA A 55 4.86 -12.01 -9.65
CA ALA A 55 4.04 -12.54 -10.75
C ALA A 55 2.81 -13.32 -10.23
N ASP A 56 2.99 -14.13 -9.17
CA ASP A 56 1.89 -14.90 -8.57
C ASP A 56 0.83 -13.99 -7.94
N MET A 57 1.23 -12.91 -7.28
CA MET A 57 0.29 -11.93 -6.71
C MET A 57 -0.45 -11.19 -7.81
N VAL A 58 0.25 -10.75 -8.84
CA VAL A 58 -0.32 -10.06 -10.00
C VAL A 58 -1.38 -10.91 -10.69
N GLU A 59 -1.09 -12.18 -10.96
CA GLU A 59 -2.05 -13.08 -11.61
C GLU A 59 -3.32 -13.27 -10.77
N ARG A 60 -3.16 -13.52 -9.48
CA ARG A 60 -4.30 -13.64 -8.55
C ARG A 60 -5.06 -12.32 -8.40
N CYS A 61 -4.36 -11.20 -8.37
CA CYS A 61 -4.96 -9.87 -8.33
C CYS A 61 -5.84 -9.63 -9.56
N ARG A 62 -5.37 -9.96 -10.76
CA ARG A 62 -6.15 -9.85 -12.00
C ARG A 62 -7.46 -10.62 -11.93
N VAL A 63 -7.43 -11.85 -11.42
CA VAL A 63 -8.64 -12.66 -11.23
C VAL A 63 -9.60 -11.97 -10.25
N ILE A 64 -9.09 -11.48 -9.12
CA ILE A 64 -9.91 -10.82 -8.10
C ILE A 64 -10.54 -9.53 -8.63
N VAL A 65 -9.75 -8.64 -9.24
CA VAL A 65 -10.28 -7.35 -9.73
C VAL A 65 -11.22 -7.50 -10.93
N ALA A 66 -11.13 -8.61 -11.68
CA ALA A 66 -12.05 -8.92 -12.77
C ALA A 66 -13.47 -9.23 -12.30
N THR A 67 -13.65 -9.61 -11.03
CA THR A 67 -14.99 -9.86 -10.44
C THR A 67 -15.70 -8.56 -10.01
N ASP A 68 -14.99 -7.44 -9.94
CA ASP A 68 -15.56 -6.15 -9.56
C ASP A 68 -16.12 -5.42 -10.79
N ASN A 69 -17.37 -4.95 -10.68
CA ASN A 69 -18.10 -4.30 -11.77
C ASN A 69 -18.04 -2.74 -11.72
N SER A 70 -17.14 -2.16 -10.93
CA SER A 70 -16.98 -0.71 -10.86
C SER A 70 -16.59 -0.15 -12.22
N PRO A 71 -17.10 1.03 -12.61
CA PRO A 71 -16.95 1.55 -13.98
C PRO A 71 -15.53 2.00 -14.31
N ALA A 72 -14.72 2.38 -13.30
CA ALA A 72 -13.37 2.86 -13.54
C ALA A 72 -12.48 1.74 -14.13
N PRO A 73 -11.79 2.00 -15.27
CA PRO A 73 -10.83 1.05 -15.83
C PRO A 73 -9.72 0.70 -14.82
N VAL A 74 -9.36 -0.59 -14.76
CA VAL A 74 -8.27 -1.08 -13.90
C VAL A 74 -7.24 -1.84 -14.73
N GLU A 75 -5.97 -1.63 -14.41
CA GLU A 75 -4.82 -2.31 -15.02
C GLU A 75 -3.92 -2.82 -13.91
N ILE A 76 -3.49 -4.09 -13.98
CA ILE A 76 -2.56 -4.68 -13.02
C ILE A 76 -1.27 -5.02 -13.74
N ARG A 77 -0.16 -4.43 -13.28
CA ARG A 77 1.17 -4.53 -13.85
C ARG A 77 2.10 -5.35 -12.98
N CYS A 78 2.89 -6.21 -13.63
CA CYS A 78 3.99 -6.91 -12.96
C CYS A 78 5.28 -6.11 -13.20
N GLU A 79 5.58 -5.18 -12.28
CA GLU A 79 6.70 -4.25 -12.40
C GLU A 79 7.29 -3.98 -11.02
N ASP A 80 8.56 -3.56 -10.99
CA ASP A 80 9.14 -2.97 -9.78
C ASP A 80 8.57 -1.56 -9.57
N VAL A 81 8.08 -1.26 -8.38
CA VAL A 81 7.55 0.07 -8.03
C VAL A 81 8.61 1.16 -8.20
N CYS A 82 9.90 0.82 -8.01
CA CYS A 82 11.03 1.72 -8.23
C CYS A 82 11.26 2.05 -9.71
N GLU A 83 10.76 1.25 -10.64
CA GLU A 83 10.92 1.43 -12.09
C GLU A 83 9.63 1.90 -12.77
N THR A 84 8.50 1.80 -12.07
CA THR A 84 7.19 2.15 -12.61
C THR A 84 7.13 3.60 -13.10
N ALA A 85 6.71 3.80 -14.35
CA ALA A 85 6.49 5.12 -14.90
C ALA A 85 5.21 5.73 -14.29
N LEU A 86 5.40 6.76 -13.48
CA LEU A 86 4.33 7.51 -12.81
C LEU A 86 4.05 8.80 -13.59
N GLY A 87 2.79 9.12 -13.78
CA GLY A 87 2.40 10.37 -14.43
C GLY A 87 0.91 10.59 -14.37
N ASP A 88 0.51 11.83 -14.38
CA ASP A 88 -0.89 12.24 -14.35
C ASP A 88 -1.67 11.71 -13.13
N ALA A 89 -0.97 11.51 -12.00
CA ALA A 89 -1.49 10.87 -10.81
C ALA A 89 -2.23 11.87 -9.92
N SER A 90 -3.48 11.61 -9.60
CA SER A 90 -4.21 12.36 -8.57
C SER A 90 -4.23 11.63 -7.22
N LEU A 91 -4.01 10.32 -7.23
CA LEU A 91 -3.87 9.51 -6.02
C LEU A 91 -2.74 8.49 -6.24
N VAL A 92 -1.87 8.37 -5.25
CA VAL A 92 -0.91 7.27 -5.14
C VAL A 92 -1.05 6.66 -3.76
N THR A 93 -1.12 5.35 -3.67
CA THR A 93 -1.11 4.63 -2.40
C THR A 93 0.10 3.71 -2.31
N MET A 94 0.71 3.68 -1.14
CA MET A 94 1.72 2.69 -0.73
C MET A 94 1.25 2.11 0.61
N ASN A 95 0.55 0.97 0.54
CA ASN A 95 -0.07 0.37 1.72
C ASN A 95 0.79 -0.78 2.25
N PHE A 96 1.65 -0.50 3.20
CA PHE A 96 2.70 -1.37 3.73
C PHE A 96 3.71 -1.81 2.67
N THR A 97 4.12 -0.89 1.81
CA THR A 97 5.02 -1.16 0.67
C THR A 97 6.38 -0.52 0.84
N LEU A 98 6.47 0.74 1.27
CA LEU A 98 7.74 1.48 1.37
C LEU A 98 8.74 0.78 2.30
N GLN A 99 8.26 0.12 3.34
CA GLN A 99 9.08 -0.64 4.29
C GLN A 99 9.87 -1.82 3.65
N PHE A 100 9.50 -2.25 2.44
CA PHE A 100 10.22 -3.27 1.67
C PHE A 100 11.24 -2.70 0.68
N ILE A 101 11.23 -1.38 0.49
CA ILE A 101 12.23 -0.70 -0.34
C ILE A 101 13.45 -0.39 0.53
N PRO A 102 14.67 -0.69 0.06
CA PRO A 102 15.89 -0.29 0.77
C PRO A 102 15.90 1.22 1.06
N PRO A 103 16.31 1.67 2.26
CA PRO A 103 16.29 3.09 2.63
C PRO A 103 16.93 4.03 1.60
N ALA A 104 18.06 3.62 1.02
CA ALA A 104 18.77 4.40 0.00
C ALA A 104 17.95 4.66 -1.29
N GLY A 105 16.89 3.89 -1.56
CA GLY A 105 16.02 4.04 -2.74
C GLY A 105 14.74 4.82 -2.48
N ARG A 106 14.36 5.05 -1.21
CA ARG A 106 13.05 5.62 -0.84
C ARG A 106 12.89 7.06 -1.31
N ASP A 107 13.89 7.91 -1.10
CA ASP A 107 13.84 9.31 -1.49
C ASP A 107 13.68 9.47 -3.01
N ALA A 108 14.41 8.67 -3.79
CA ALA A 108 14.28 8.68 -5.24
C ALA A 108 12.87 8.25 -5.70
N LEU A 109 12.30 7.23 -5.07
CA LEU A 109 10.93 6.79 -5.35
C LEU A 109 9.92 7.87 -4.98
N LEU A 110 10.02 8.47 -3.79
CA LEU A 110 9.11 9.54 -3.35
C LEU A 110 9.21 10.79 -4.25
N ALA A 111 10.42 11.16 -4.68
CA ALA A 111 10.63 12.24 -5.64
C ALA A 111 9.97 11.96 -7.00
N ARG A 112 10.03 10.71 -7.49
CA ARG A 112 9.34 10.30 -8.73
C ARG A 112 7.83 10.32 -8.57
N ILE A 113 7.31 9.87 -7.43
CA ILE A 113 5.88 9.98 -7.11
C ILE A 113 5.47 11.44 -7.15
N ALA A 114 6.16 12.31 -6.43
CA ALA A 114 5.86 13.75 -6.38
C ALA A 114 5.88 14.40 -7.77
N SER A 115 6.87 14.06 -8.61
CA SER A 115 6.96 14.61 -9.99
C SER A 115 5.85 14.11 -10.91
N GLY A 116 5.33 12.90 -10.69
CA GLY A 116 4.24 12.32 -11.48
C GLY A 116 2.85 12.76 -11.04
N MET A 117 2.74 13.45 -9.90
CA MET A 117 1.45 13.85 -9.34
C MET A 117 0.91 15.13 -9.98
N ARG A 118 -0.42 15.16 -10.17
CA ARG A 118 -1.15 16.40 -10.47
C ARG A 118 -1.14 17.35 -9.27
N LYS A 119 -1.23 18.65 -9.53
CA LYS A 119 -1.46 19.64 -8.45
C LYS A 119 -2.74 19.28 -7.69
N GLY A 120 -2.66 19.24 -6.37
CA GLY A 120 -3.75 18.85 -5.48
C GLY A 120 -3.97 17.34 -5.38
N GLY A 121 -3.09 16.51 -5.97
CA GLY A 121 -3.07 15.07 -5.75
C GLY A 121 -2.61 14.70 -4.34
N CYS A 122 -2.80 13.43 -3.96
CA CYS A 122 -2.51 12.91 -2.63
C CYS A 122 -1.69 11.62 -2.71
N LEU A 123 -0.62 11.53 -1.90
CA LEU A 123 0.04 10.28 -1.55
C LEU A 123 -0.51 9.78 -0.21
N VAL A 124 -1.01 8.54 -0.19
CA VAL A 124 -1.40 7.83 1.03
C VAL A 124 -0.32 6.81 1.35
N LEU A 125 0.35 7.01 2.47
CA LEU A 125 1.39 6.12 2.96
C LEU A 125 0.90 5.45 4.24
N SER A 126 0.93 4.12 4.30
CA SER A 126 0.64 3.31 5.48
C SER A 126 1.82 2.39 5.75
N GLU A 127 2.48 2.54 6.89
CA GLU A 127 3.68 1.79 7.23
C GLU A 127 3.67 1.33 8.69
N LYS A 128 4.47 0.32 8.99
CA LYS A 128 4.84 0.02 10.37
C LYS A 128 5.87 1.03 10.84
N LEU A 129 5.73 1.47 12.08
CA LEU A 129 6.70 2.34 12.70
C LEU A 129 7.72 1.55 13.51
N ALA A 130 8.95 1.99 13.47
CA ALA A 130 9.99 1.68 14.44
C ALA A 130 9.96 2.70 15.57
N PHE A 131 10.40 2.30 16.75
CA PHE A 131 10.50 3.15 17.93
C PHE A 131 11.92 3.08 18.47
N ASP A 132 12.49 4.25 18.78
CA ASP A 132 13.87 4.36 19.27
C ASP A 132 14.02 3.83 20.69
N ASP A 133 12.98 3.93 21.54
CA ASP A 133 12.96 3.35 22.86
C ASP A 133 12.70 1.84 22.79
N PRO A 134 13.67 0.98 23.22
CA PRO A 134 13.49 -0.46 23.20
C PRO A 134 12.32 -0.96 24.04
N ALA A 135 11.97 -0.28 25.14
CA ALA A 135 10.84 -0.67 25.98
C ALA A 135 9.51 -0.39 25.30
N GLU A 136 9.40 0.76 24.63
CA GLU A 136 8.23 1.11 23.82
C GLU A 136 8.08 0.15 22.63
N GLN A 137 9.18 -0.13 21.92
CA GLN A 137 9.20 -1.10 20.83
C GLN A 137 8.71 -2.49 21.27
N GLN A 138 9.18 -2.99 22.41
CA GLN A 138 8.77 -4.28 22.95
C GLN A 138 7.30 -4.30 23.37
N LEU A 139 6.84 -3.23 24.04
CA LEU A 139 5.44 -3.09 24.47
C LEU A 139 4.50 -3.13 23.25
N LEU A 140 4.75 -2.29 22.24
CA LEU A 140 3.90 -2.20 21.05
C LEU A 140 3.94 -3.49 20.23
N GLN A 141 5.09 -4.18 20.19
CA GLN A 141 5.19 -5.49 19.56
C GLN A 141 4.35 -6.53 20.30
N ALA A 142 4.40 -6.56 21.64
CA ALA A 142 3.59 -7.47 22.45
C ALA A 142 2.09 -7.21 22.29
N LEU A 143 1.67 -5.94 22.29
CA LEU A 143 0.28 -5.54 22.04
C LEU A 143 -0.19 -5.95 20.65
N HIS A 144 0.66 -5.80 19.62
CA HIS A 144 0.35 -6.21 18.25
C HIS A 144 0.21 -7.75 18.13
N HIS A 145 1.04 -8.51 18.83
CA HIS A 145 0.94 -9.97 18.87
C HIS A 145 -0.36 -10.41 19.56
N GLY A 146 -0.65 -9.89 20.75
CA GLY A 146 -1.88 -10.18 21.47
C GLY A 146 -3.13 -9.82 20.66
N PHE A 147 -3.08 -8.69 19.92
CA PHE A 147 -4.15 -8.32 19.01
C PHE A 147 -4.35 -9.35 17.88
N LYS A 148 -3.29 -9.89 17.29
CA LYS A 148 -3.40 -10.96 16.28
C LYS A 148 -3.99 -12.23 16.86
N GLU A 149 -3.56 -12.64 18.06
CA GLU A 149 -4.10 -13.81 18.77
C GLU A 149 -5.61 -13.65 19.00
N LEU A 150 -6.07 -12.48 19.44
CA LEU A 150 -7.50 -12.16 19.59
C LEU A 150 -8.27 -12.23 18.26
N GLN A 151 -7.59 -12.06 17.14
CA GLN A 151 -8.17 -12.21 15.79
C GLN A 151 -8.12 -13.67 15.27
N GLY A 152 -7.69 -14.63 16.09
CA GLY A 152 -7.67 -16.05 15.77
C GLY A 152 -6.39 -16.56 15.11
N TYR A 153 -5.34 -15.74 15.01
CA TYR A 153 -4.05 -16.22 14.53
C TYR A 153 -3.33 -17.04 15.62
N SER A 154 -2.83 -18.21 15.27
CA SER A 154 -1.99 -18.99 16.17
C SER A 154 -0.60 -18.36 16.32
N ALA A 155 0.07 -18.65 17.46
CA ALA A 155 1.44 -18.21 17.68
C ALA A 155 2.41 -18.70 16.59
N LEU A 156 2.16 -19.90 16.03
CA LEU A 156 2.94 -20.46 14.94
C LEU A 156 2.80 -19.64 13.65
N GLU A 157 1.58 -19.29 13.26
CA GLU A 157 1.31 -18.45 12.07
C GLU A 157 1.94 -17.06 12.20
N ILE A 158 1.88 -16.48 13.42
CA ILE A 158 2.52 -15.19 13.70
C ILE A 158 4.04 -15.32 13.55
N ALA A 159 4.66 -16.37 14.11
CA ALA A 159 6.09 -16.61 14.01
C ALA A 159 6.56 -16.89 12.58
N GLN A 160 5.84 -17.72 11.84
CA GLN A 160 6.15 -18.03 10.44
C GLN A 160 6.07 -16.78 9.54
N LYS A 161 5.02 -15.97 9.69
CA LYS A 161 4.86 -14.73 8.94
C LYS A 161 5.95 -13.72 9.29
N ARG A 162 6.37 -13.66 10.56
CA ARG A 162 7.49 -12.82 11.00
C ARG A 162 8.80 -13.26 10.35
N ALA A 163 9.14 -14.54 10.43
CA ALA A 163 10.36 -15.09 9.86
C ALA A 163 10.45 -14.85 8.33
N ALA A 164 9.33 -14.92 7.63
CA ALA A 164 9.26 -14.70 6.18
C ALA A 164 9.58 -13.26 5.76
N ILE A 165 9.38 -12.26 6.64
CA ILE A 165 9.56 -10.84 6.32
C ILE A 165 10.69 -10.16 7.11
N GLU A 166 11.27 -10.84 8.11
CA GLU A 166 12.22 -10.25 9.08
C GLU A 166 13.48 -9.67 8.40
N ASN A 167 13.93 -10.28 7.29
CA ASN A 167 15.13 -9.85 6.57
C ASN A 167 14.88 -8.82 5.46
N VAL A 168 13.62 -8.53 5.14
CA VAL A 168 13.26 -7.64 4.02
C VAL A 168 12.44 -6.43 4.46
N LEU A 169 11.83 -6.49 5.65
CA LEU A 169 11.00 -5.42 6.17
C LEU A 169 11.87 -4.49 7.05
N ILE A 170 12.01 -3.25 6.60
CA ILE A 170 12.81 -2.21 7.27
C ILE A 170 11.86 -1.06 7.64
N PRO A 171 11.26 -1.09 8.85
CA PRO A 171 10.42 0.01 9.32
C PRO A 171 11.29 1.21 9.72
N GLU A 172 10.75 2.41 9.59
CA GLU A 172 11.37 3.66 10.00
C GLU A 172 10.57 4.31 11.14
N THR A 173 11.19 5.28 11.79
CA THR A 173 10.50 6.08 12.81
C THR A 173 9.51 7.05 12.19
N LEU A 174 8.58 7.55 12.99
CA LEU A 174 7.64 8.59 12.54
C LEU A 174 8.39 9.87 12.11
N GLU A 175 9.52 10.16 12.73
CA GLU A 175 10.33 11.34 12.40
C GLU A 175 10.96 11.21 11.01
N THR A 176 11.45 10.02 10.66
CA THR A 176 11.99 9.73 9.32
C THR A 176 10.93 9.90 8.23
N HIS A 177 9.66 9.60 8.53
CA HIS A 177 8.55 9.75 7.58
C HIS A 177 8.01 11.19 7.45
N ARG A 178 8.50 12.16 8.20
CA ARG A 178 8.09 13.57 8.17
C ARG A 178 9.00 14.42 7.31
#